data_c4de33fbc78b80aec9a4f806d6df9d9f
#
_entry.id   c4de33fbc78b80aec9a4f806d6df9d9f
#
_cell.length_a   1.000
_cell.length_b   1.000
_cell.length_c   1.000
_cell.angle_alpha   90.00
_cell.angle_beta   90.00
_cell.angle_gamma   90.00
#
_symmetry.space_group_name_H-M   'P 1'
#
loop_
_entity.id
_entity.type
_entity.pdbx_description
1 polymer ?
#
loop_
_entity_poly.entity_id
_entity_poly.type
_entity_poly.pdbx_seq_one_letter_code
_entity_poly.pdbx_strand_id
1 'polypeptide(L)'
;AQKNNSAGVLKYWGLYSTTADTPLFADVANKQPDQYVSQVAGFAARYAIQDKDFAAADKYIDVSLKHAAANSDDYKDALSLKFYVAQQQLKTKEDSLAYINKLKEFYAKDTSNDMIMGTLASMYGNMNMKDELKSLVNSRLAADPNSAMAWTLKGQAEMNANQWDEAIASFKKVLPIDAKNVVVLTYLGFCINSKAAAINGDVPAQKALYKESMGYLEQAKELDPNREKANWSYPLYQCYYVNYGAADQRTKDLESLLNK
;
A
#
# COMPACT_ATOMS: atom_id res chain seq x y z
N ALA A 1 22.63 18.96 -1.45
CA ALA A 1 21.54 18.27 -0.76
C ALA A 1 21.58 18.38 0.77
N GLN A 2 22.75 18.57 1.39
CA GLN A 2 22.88 18.61 2.87
C GLN A 2 22.34 19.88 3.56
N LYS A 3 21.79 20.85 2.85
CA LYS A 3 21.35 22.15 3.41
C LYS A 3 19.92 22.55 3.03
N ASN A 4 19.00 21.63 2.81
CA ASN A 4 17.61 21.95 2.40
C ASN A 4 17.53 23.04 1.31
N ASN A 5 18.36 22.92 0.27
CA ASN A 5 18.38 23.86 -0.85
C ASN A 5 17.62 23.28 -2.05
N SER A 6 16.29 23.19 -1.92
CA SER A 6 15.43 22.71 -2.99
C SER A 6 15.58 23.48 -4.30
N ALA A 7 15.77 24.80 -4.22
CA ALA A 7 15.97 25.63 -5.41
C ALA A 7 17.27 25.25 -6.17
N GLY A 8 18.35 24.96 -5.43
CA GLY A 8 19.60 24.48 -6.03
C GLY A 8 19.45 23.10 -6.66
N VAL A 9 18.73 22.20 -5.99
CA VAL A 9 18.43 20.85 -6.52
C VAL A 9 17.61 20.94 -7.79
N LEU A 10 16.50 21.68 -7.78
CA LEU A 10 15.64 21.86 -8.95
C LEU A 10 16.38 22.52 -10.12
N LYS A 11 17.29 23.47 -9.84
CA LYS A 11 18.08 24.11 -10.87
C LYS A 11 19.07 23.16 -11.54
N TYR A 12 19.88 22.44 -10.77
CA TYR A 12 20.98 21.65 -11.33
C TYR A 12 20.57 20.23 -11.70
N TRP A 13 19.79 19.57 -10.89
CA TRP A 13 19.32 18.21 -11.18
C TRP A 13 18.22 18.22 -12.26
N GLY A 14 17.33 19.21 -12.20
CA GLY A 14 16.33 19.40 -13.23
C GLY A 14 16.99 19.70 -14.59
N LEU A 15 17.98 20.58 -14.61
CA LEU A 15 18.75 20.88 -15.84
C LEU A 15 19.46 19.63 -16.36
N TYR A 16 20.15 18.89 -15.50
CA TYR A 16 20.84 17.65 -15.89
C TYR A 16 19.87 16.65 -16.52
N SER A 17 18.75 16.34 -15.85
CA SER A 17 17.80 15.35 -16.33
C SER A 17 17.09 15.77 -17.64
N THR A 18 16.81 17.05 -17.83
CA THR A 18 16.17 17.54 -19.06
C THR A 18 17.16 17.73 -20.22
N THR A 19 18.43 18.00 -19.90
CA THR A 19 19.49 18.16 -20.93
C THR A 19 19.84 16.83 -21.59
N ALA A 20 19.74 15.73 -20.86
CA ALA A 20 20.00 14.38 -21.38
C ALA A 20 19.12 14.02 -22.62
N ASP A 21 17.95 14.61 -22.70
CA ASP A 21 17.00 14.40 -23.82
C ASP A 21 17.16 15.38 -24.99
N THR A 22 18.12 16.30 -24.91
CA THR A 22 18.32 17.26 -25.99
C THR A 22 19.05 16.65 -27.18
N PRO A 23 18.82 17.13 -28.43
CA PRO A 23 19.49 16.64 -29.62
C PRO A 23 21.03 16.68 -29.53
N LEU A 24 21.57 17.60 -28.74
CA LEU A 24 23.04 17.76 -28.54
C LEU A 24 23.66 16.51 -27.93
N PHE A 25 22.91 15.75 -27.08
CA PHE A 25 23.40 14.55 -26.40
C PHE A 25 22.80 13.26 -26.94
N ALA A 26 21.89 13.33 -27.91
CA ALA A 26 21.18 12.17 -28.45
C ALA A 26 22.12 11.06 -28.96
N ASP A 27 23.18 11.44 -29.68
CA ASP A 27 24.16 10.47 -30.18
C ASP A 27 24.99 9.83 -29.07
N VAL A 28 25.28 10.57 -28.02
CA VAL A 28 26.03 10.07 -26.85
C VAL A 28 25.13 9.15 -26.03
N ALA A 29 23.89 9.53 -25.80
CA ALA A 29 22.89 8.74 -25.07
C ALA A 29 22.62 7.39 -25.73
N ASN A 30 22.59 7.33 -27.08
CA ASN A 30 22.39 6.09 -27.82
C ASN A 30 23.60 5.14 -27.73
N LYS A 31 24.81 5.65 -27.52
CA LYS A 31 26.04 4.87 -27.41
C LYS A 31 26.37 4.44 -25.98
N GLN A 32 26.07 5.27 -25.01
CA GLN A 32 26.28 5.03 -23.59
C GLN A 32 25.14 5.69 -22.79
N PRO A 33 24.00 5.01 -22.60
CA PRO A 33 22.91 5.57 -21.79
C PRO A 33 23.43 5.96 -20.41
N ASP A 34 23.16 7.21 -20.01
CA ASP A 34 23.51 7.65 -18.65
C ASP A 34 22.55 7.00 -17.66
N GLN A 35 23.05 6.01 -16.94
CA GLN A 35 22.29 5.24 -15.96
C GLN A 35 21.76 6.07 -14.80
N TYR A 36 22.28 7.28 -14.58
CA TYR A 36 21.86 8.13 -13.46
C TYR A 36 20.73 9.10 -13.81
N VAL A 37 20.39 9.27 -15.08
CA VAL A 37 19.34 10.24 -15.49
C VAL A 37 18.01 9.93 -14.79
N SER A 38 17.59 8.66 -14.75
CA SER A 38 16.38 8.24 -14.08
C SER A 38 16.38 8.59 -12.58
N GLN A 39 17.46 8.26 -11.88
CA GLN A 39 17.58 8.52 -10.44
C GLN A 39 17.62 10.02 -10.14
N VAL A 40 18.42 10.79 -10.89
CA VAL A 40 18.51 12.25 -10.69
C VAL A 40 17.19 12.94 -10.98
N ALA A 41 16.45 12.51 -12.01
CA ALA A 41 15.12 13.00 -12.30
C ALA A 41 14.14 12.64 -11.16
N GLY A 42 14.19 11.42 -10.62
CA GLY A 42 13.41 11.00 -9.46
C GLY A 42 13.68 11.85 -8.22
N PHE A 43 14.94 12.19 -7.94
CA PHE A 43 15.28 13.11 -6.85
C PHE A 43 14.75 14.52 -7.11
N ALA A 44 14.90 15.06 -8.32
CA ALA A 44 14.34 16.37 -8.68
C ALA A 44 12.82 16.40 -8.50
N ALA A 45 12.11 15.33 -8.90
CA ALA A 45 10.68 15.18 -8.69
C ALA A 45 10.28 15.23 -7.20
N ARG A 46 11.01 14.55 -6.31
CA ARG A 46 10.74 14.57 -4.87
C ARG A 46 10.89 15.97 -4.28
N TYR A 47 11.90 16.73 -4.69
CA TYR A 47 12.06 18.11 -4.23
C TYR A 47 10.95 19.02 -4.77
N ALA A 48 10.53 18.85 -6.04
CA ALA A 48 9.39 19.58 -6.59
C ALA A 48 8.08 19.24 -5.85
N ILE A 49 7.87 17.98 -5.45
CA ILE A 49 6.74 17.55 -4.61
C ILE A 49 6.80 18.24 -3.23
N GLN A 50 7.96 18.29 -2.61
CA GLN A 50 8.14 18.97 -1.31
C GLN A 50 7.80 20.46 -1.40
N ASP A 51 8.15 21.11 -2.50
CA ASP A 51 7.83 22.51 -2.77
C ASP A 51 6.39 22.69 -3.31
N LYS A 52 5.61 21.60 -3.44
CA LYS A 52 4.25 21.55 -4.00
C LYS A 52 4.16 22.03 -5.45
N ASP A 53 5.28 22.04 -6.19
CA ASP A 53 5.30 22.28 -7.63
C ASP A 53 5.04 20.95 -8.38
N PHE A 54 3.77 20.56 -8.39
CA PHE A 54 3.36 19.30 -9.01
C PHE A 54 3.53 19.30 -10.54
N ALA A 55 3.55 20.48 -11.18
CA ALA A 55 3.79 20.58 -12.62
C ALA A 55 5.26 20.28 -12.95
N ALA A 56 6.21 20.81 -12.18
CA ALA A 56 7.62 20.47 -12.32
C ALA A 56 7.88 19.00 -11.92
N ALA A 57 7.27 18.53 -10.84
CA ALA A 57 7.37 17.13 -10.42
C ALA A 57 6.97 16.17 -11.54
N ASP A 58 5.85 16.42 -12.20
CA ASP A 58 5.32 15.57 -13.28
C ASP A 58 6.29 15.47 -14.45
N LYS A 59 6.93 16.59 -14.85
CA LYS A 59 7.96 16.61 -15.90
C LYS A 59 9.18 15.77 -15.53
N TYR A 60 9.67 15.90 -14.31
CA TYR A 60 10.83 15.10 -13.86
C TYR A 60 10.49 13.62 -13.71
N ILE A 61 9.29 13.29 -13.28
CA ILE A 61 8.81 11.91 -13.23
C ILE A 61 8.77 11.30 -14.64
N ASP A 62 8.29 12.03 -15.63
CA ASP A 62 8.25 11.54 -17.02
C ASP A 62 9.65 11.28 -17.57
N VAL A 63 10.63 12.13 -17.25
CA VAL A 63 12.05 11.87 -17.59
C VAL A 63 12.55 10.61 -16.87
N SER A 64 12.24 10.46 -15.57
CA SER A 64 12.64 9.27 -14.81
C SER A 64 12.07 7.99 -15.42
N LEU A 65 10.77 7.97 -15.72
CA LEU A 65 10.09 6.82 -16.35
C LEU A 65 10.64 6.48 -17.73
N LYS A 66 11.01 7.49 -18.52
CA LYS A 66 11.58 7.31 -19.87
C LYS A 66 12.94 6.63 -19.84
N HIS A 67 13.77 6.94 -18.84
CA HIS A 67 15.15 6.46 -18.73
C HIS A 67 15.30 5.26 -17.79
N ALA A 68 14.28 4.93 -17.01
CA ALA A 68 14.31 3.74 -16.16
C ALA A 68 14.10 2.47 -16.97
N ALA A 69 14.85 1.42 -16.65
CA ALA A 69 14.59 0.10 -17.21
C ALA A 69 13.21 -0.41 -16.74
N ALA A 70 12.46 -1.05 -17.61
CA ALA A 70 11.16 -1.59 -17.29
C ALA A 70 11.24 -2.52 -16.05
N ASN A 71 10.32 -2.35 -15.11
CA ASN A 71 10.25 -3.10 -13.84
C ASN A 71 11.45 -2.93 -12.88
N SER A 72 12.40 -2.05 -13.17
CA SER A 72 13.46 -1.69 -12.22
C SER A 72 12.89 -0.96 -10.99
N ASP A 73 13.70 -0.86 -9.92
CA ASP A 73 13.30 -0.12 -8.73
C ASP A 73 13.11 1.37 -9.04
N ASP A 74 13.94 1.96 -9.89
CA ASP A 74 13.79 3.34 -10.37
C ASP A 74 12.46 3.54 -11.13
N TYR A 75 12.06 2.57 -11.96
CA TYR A 75 10.78 2.60 -12.67
C TYR A 75 9.59 2.55 -11.69
N LYS A 76 9.63 1.62 -10.74
CA LYS A 76 8.57 1.47 -9.73
C LYS A 76 8.47 2.72 -8.85
N ASP A 77 9.60 3.28 -8.49
CA ASP A 77 9.68 4.49 -7.70
C ASP A 77 9.08 5.70 -8.45
N ALA A 78 9.49 5.92 -9.70
CA ALA A 78 8.94 6.98 -10.53
C ALA A 78 7.44 6.81 -10.77
N LEU A 79 6.96 5.57 -10.96
CA LEU A 79 5.54 5.28 -11.10
C LEU A 79 4.75 5.59 -9.81
N SER A 80 5.33 5.30 -8.64
CA SER A 80 4.75 5.66 -7.34
C SER A 80 4.61 7.17 -7.18
N LEU A 81 5.65 7.93 -7.56
CA LEU A 81 5.62 9.40 -7.54
C LEU A 81 4.57 9.93 -8.53
N LYS A 82 4.43 9.32 -9.73
CA LYS A 82 3.40 9.70 -10.72
C LYS A 82 2.01 9.58 -10.15
N PHE A 83 1.72 8.46 -9.48
CA PHE A 83 0.42 8.23 -8.85
C PHE A 83 0.18 9.18 -7.68
N TYR A 84 1.20 9.42 -6.86
CA TYR A 84 1.11 10.38 -5.77
C TYR A 84 0.78 11.79 -6.26
N VAL A 85 1.53 12.31 -7.24
CA VAL A 85 1.30 13.64 -7.82
C VAL A 85 -0.09 13.76 -8.43
N ALA A 86 -0.52 12.74 -9.18
CA ALA A 86 -1.86 12.72 -9.75
C ALA A 86 -2.96 12.79 -8.67
N GLN A 87 -2.81 12.02 -7.58
CA GLN A 87 -3.77 12.04 -6.46
C GLN A 87 -3.84 13.40 -5.76
N GLN A 88 -2.71 14.11 -5.61
CA GLN A 88 -2.68 15.45 -4.99
C GLN A 88 -3.44 16.50 -5.81
N GLN A 89 -3.67 16.24 -7.07
CA GLN A 89 -4.33 17.16 -8.00
C GLN A 89 -5.82 16.86 -8.18
N LEU A 90 -6.34 15.78 -7.62
CA LEU A 90 -7.76 15.43 -7.67
C LEU A 90 -8.57 16.42 -6.81
N LYS A 91 -9.48 17.15 -7.44
CA LYS A 91 -10.34 18.14 -6.77
C LYS A 91 -11.81 17.81 -6.91
N THR A 92 -12.18 17.13 -7.97
CA THR A 92 -13.57 16.81 -8.31
C THR A 92 -13.78 15.31 -8.47
N LYS A 93 -15.03 14.90 -8.54
CA LYS A 93 -15.40 13.53 -8.87
C LYS A 93 -15.00 13.17 -10.30
N GLU A 94 -15.09 14.12 -11.20
CA GLU A 94 -14.69 13.99 -12.61
C GLU A 94 -13.19 13.75 -12.73
N ASP A 95 -12.35 14.48 -11.96
CA ASP A 95 -10.90 14.25 -11.91
C ASP A 95 -10.60 12.82 -11.44
N SER A 96 -11.31 12.37 -10.40
CA SER A 96 -11.14 11.02 -9.84
C SER A 96 -11.52 9.94 -10.86
N LEU A 97 -12.59 10.13 -11.63
CA LEU A 97 -12.99 9.20 -12.68
C LEU A 97 -12.00 9.19 -13.86
N ALA A 98 -11.49 10.36 -14.25
CA ALA A 98 -10.46 10.48 -15.29
C ALA A 98 -9.17 9.76 -14.84
N TYR A 99 -8.79 9.91 -13.57
CA TYR A 99 -7.63 9.23 -13.00
C TYR A 99 -7.82 7.71 -12.96
N ILE A 100 -8.99 7.21 -12.54
CA ILE A 100 -9.32 5.79 -12.59
C ILE A 100 -9.17 5.24 -14.02
N ASN A 101 -9.67 5.94 -15.04
CA ASN A 101 -9.53 5.50 -16.42
C ASN A 101 -8.06 5.40 -16.84
N LYS A 102 -7.23 6.36 -16.44
CA LYS A 102 -5.78 6.35 -16.69
C LYS A 102 -5.10 5.15 -16.00
N LEU A 103 -5.46 4.86 -14.75
CA LEU A 103 -4.95 3.69 -14.03
C LEU A 103 -5.38 2.37 -14.71
N LYS A 104 -6.61 2.29 -15.23
CA LYS A 104 -7.09 1.12 -15.99
C LYS A 104 -6.26 0.89 -17.25
N GLU A 105 -5.89 1.95 -17.97
CA GLU A 105 -5.00 1.85 -19.14
C GLU A 105 -3.61 1.34 -18.77
N PHE A 106 -3.05 1.79 -17.65
CA PHE A 106 -1.78 1.27 -17.15
C PHE A 106 -1.91 -0.19 -16.71
N TYR A 107 -2.95 -0.54 -15.97
CA TYR A 107 -3.20 -1.88 -15.51
C TYR A 107 -3.43 -2.88 -16.65
N ALA A 108 -4.08 -2.45 -17.72
CA ALA A 108 -4.28 -3.29 -18.92
C ALA A 108 -2.96 -3.68 -19.62
N LYS A 109 -1.90 -2.86 -19.46
CA LYS A 109 -0.57 -3.17 -20.00
C LYS A 109 0.21 -4.16 -19.13
N ASP A 110 -0.02 -4.14 -17.83
CA ASP A 110 0.58 -5.06 -16.86
C ASP A 110 -0.42 -5.38 -15.74
N THR A 111 -1.23 -6.39 -15.95
CA THR A 111 -2.23 -6.85 -14.98
C THR A 111 -1.63 -7.54 -13.76
N SER A 112 -0.32 -7.80 -13.76
CA SER A 112 0.41 -8.34 -12.61
C SER A 112 0.91 -7.27 -11.65
N ASN A 113 0.80 -6.00 -12.00
CA ASN A 113 1.33 -4.89 -11.21
C ASN A 113 0.45 -4.60 -9.98
N ASP A 114 0.91 -5.07 -8.83
CA ASP A 114 0.20 -4.95 -7.55
C ASP A 114 0.06 -3.48 -7.09
N MET A 115 0.99 -2.60 -7.46
CA MET A 115 0.91 -1.17 -7.12
C MET A 115 -0.27 -0.51 -7.85
N ILE A 116 -0.40 -0.75 -9.16
CA ILE A 116 -1.51 -0.20 -9.96
C ILE A 116 -2.83 -0.79 -9.46
N MET A 117 -2.87 -2.10 -9.20
CA MET A 117 -4.04 -2.78 -8.65
C MET A 117 -4.46 -2.18 -7.30
N GLY A 118 -3.52 -1.99 -6.37
CA GLY A 118 -3.77 -1.38 -5.06
C GLY A 118 -4.29 0.05 -5.18
N THR A 119 -3.73 0.84 -6.10
CA THR A 119 -4.18 2.22 -6.35
C THR A 119 -5.60 2.25 -6.91
N LEU A 120 -5.93 1.39 -7.90
CA LEU A 120 -7.28 1.23 -8.41
C LEU A 120 -8.26 0.81 -7.32
N ALA A 121 -7.90 -0.17 -6.50
CA ALA A 121 -8.73 -0.63 -5.40
C ALA A 121 -9.01 0.48 -4.39
N SER A 122 -8.01 1.29 -4.04
CA SER A 122 -8.16 2.45 -3.17
C SER A 122 -9.12 3.49 -3.77
N MET A 123 -8.95 3.81 -5.06
CA MET A 123 -9.84 4.75 -5.75
C MET A 123 -11.29 4.23 -5.82
N TYR A 124 -11.49 2.94 -6.11
CA TYR A 124 -12.82 2.33 -6.10
C TYR A 124 -13.44 2.37 -4.71
N GLY A 125 -12.66 2.10 -3.66
CA GLY A 125 -13.12 2.20 -2.26
C GLY A 125 -13.57 3.62 -1.91
N ASN A 126 -12.74 4.63 -2.20
CA ASN A 126 -13.03 6.04 -1.92
C ASN A 126 -14.26 6.56 -2.67
N MET A 127 -14.54 6.01 -3.84
CA MET A 127 -15.70 6.38 -4.67
C MET A 127 -16.90 5.45 -4.48
N ASN A 128 -16.83 4.51 -3.54
CA ASN A 128 -17.89 3.50 -3.28
C ASN A 128 -18.26 2.65 -4.52
N MET A 129 -17.28 2.40 -5.40
CA MET A 129 -17.41 1.59 -6.62
C MET A 129 -17.16 0.11 -6.31
N LYS A 130 -18.10 -0.49 -5.55
CA LYS A 130 -17.91 -1.85 -4.99
C LYS A 130 -17.90 -2.94 -6.06
N ASP A 131 -18.68 -2.78 -7.12
CA ASP A 131 -18.78 -3.78 -8.20
C ASP A 131 -17.49 -3.78 -9.06
N GLU A 132 -16.92 -2.60 -9.32
CA GLU A 132 -15.65 -2.46 -10.02
C GLU A 132 -14.49 -3.06 -9.20
N LEU A 133 -14.46 -2.82 -7.89
CA LEU A 133 -13.48 -3.44 -7.00
C LEU A 133 -13.61 -4.97 -7.03
N LYS A 134 -14.81 -5.49 -6.91
CA LYS A 134 -15.08 -6.94 -6.99
C LYS A 134 -14.65 -7.53 -8.33
N SER A 135 -14.96 -6.82 -9.43
CA SER A 135 -14.55 -7.24 -10.78
C SER A 135 -13.02 -7.26 -10.93
N LEU A 136 -12.32 -6.23 -10.47
CA LEU A 136 -10.87 -6.13 -10.48
C LEU A 136 -10.23 -7.32 -9.75
N VAL A 137 -10.68 -7.57 -8.52
CA VAL A 137 -10.17 -8.66 -7.67
C VAL A 137 -10.43 -10.03 -8.30
N ASN A 138 -11.65 -10.28 -8.78
CA ASN A 138 -12.00 -11.56 -9.39
C ASN A 138 -11.21 -11.83 -10.68
N SER A 139 -11.01 -10.81 -11.53
CA SER A 139 -10.21 -10.93 -12.74
C SER A 139 -8.76 -11.27 -12.42
N ARG A 140 -8.19 -10.64 -11.37
CA ARG A 140 -6.82 -10.95 -10.95
C ARG A 140 -6.70 -12.37 -10.39
N LEU A 141 -7.64 -12.82 -9.56
CA LEU A 141 -7.64 -14.17 -9.00
C LEU A 141 -7.91 -15.24 -10.06
N ALA A 142 -8.66 -14.94 -11.12
CA ALA A 142 -8.83 -15.84 -12.26
C ALA A 142 -7.53 -16.02 -13.06
N ALA A 143 -6.74 -14.95 -13.20
CA ALA A 143 -5.45 -14.97 -13.89
C ALA A 143 -4.32 -15.54 -13.00
N ASP A 144 -4.33 -15.25 -11.71
CA ASP A 144 -3.36 -15.68 -10.73
C ASP A 144 -4.04 -16.01 -9.39
N PRO A 145 -4.40 -17.30 -9.18
CA PRO A 145 -5.03 -17.75 -7.93
C PRO A 145 -4.16 -17.57 -6.68
N ASN A 146 -2.85 -17.31 -6.86
CA ASN A 146 -1.90 -17.07 -5.77
C ASN A 146 -1.55 -15.59 -5.59
N SER A 147 -2.33 -14.66 -6.14
CA SER A 147 -2.10 -13.23 -5.92
C SER A 147 -2.39 -12.84 -4.47
N ALA A 148 -1.35 -12.59 -3.68
CA ALA A 148 -1.46 -12.12 -2.30
C ALA A 148 -2.23 -10.78 -2.21
N MET A 149 -1.97 -9.87 -3.16
CA MET A 149 -2.68 -8.58 -3.25
C MET A 149 -4.18 -8.78 -3.47
N ALA A 150 -4.56 -9.63 -4.42
CA ALA A 150 -5.98 -9.85 -4.71
C ALA A 150 -6.73 -10.51 -3.55
N TRP A 151 -6.12 -11.50 -2.88
CA TRP A 151 -6.69 -12.10 -1.67
C TRP A 151 -6.80 -11.10 -0.52
N THR A 152 -5.80 -10.22 -0.34
CA THR A 152 -5.84 -9.16 0.67
C THR A 152 -7.00 -8.20 0.40
N LEU A 153 -7.15 -7.71 -0.83
CA LEU A 153 -8.23 -6.80 -1.22
C LEU A 153 -9.62 -7.45 -1.09
N LYS A 154 -9.72 -8.75 -1.42
CA LYS A 154 -10.96 -9.52 -1.24
C LYS A 154 -11.31 -9.58 0.25
N GLY A 155 -10.38 -9.99 1.09
CA GLY A 155 -10.59 -10.05 2.55
C GLY A 155 -10.95 -8.70 3.16
N GLN A 156 -10.34 -7.61 2.69
CA GLN A 156 -10.71 -6.24 3.13
C GLN A 156 -12.14 -5.87 2.74
N ALA A 157 -12.57 -6.19 1.52
CA ALA A 157 -13.94 -5.93 1.07
C ALA A 157 -14.96 -6.74 1.89
N GLU A 158 -14.67 -8.02 2.17
CA GLU A 158 -15.48 -8.90 3.00
C GLU A 158 -15.52 -8.42 4.47
N MET A 159 -14.38 -8.01 5.03
CA MET A 159 -14.25 -7.42 6.36
C MET A 159 -15.12 -6.14 6.49
N ASN A 160 -15.05 -5.25 5.51
CA ASN A 160 -15.84 -4.02 5.47
C ASN A 160 -17.35 -4.30 5.33
N ALA A 161 -17.72 -5.46 4.81
CA ALA A 161 -19.11 -5.94 4.75
C ALA A 161 -19.54 -6.74 6.00
N ASN A 162 -18.68 -6.84 7.03
CA ASN A 162 -18.86 -7.66 8.24
C ASN A 162 -19.02 -9.17 7.94
N GLN A 163 -18.53 -9.62 6.80
CA GLN A 163 -18.50 -11.03 6.40
C GLN A 163 -17.24 -11.68 6.98
N TRP A 164 -17.28 -11.92 8.32
CA TRP A 164 -16.08 -12.30 9.08
C TRP A 164 -15.48 -13.62 8.64
N ASP A 165 -16.30 -14.64 8.36
CA ASP A 165 -15.84 -15.97 7.97
C ASP A 165 -15.18 -15.96 6.59
N GLU A 166 -15.78 -15.24 5.64
CA GLU A 166 -15.25 -15.05 4.29
C GLU A 166 -13.94 -14.26 4.35
N ALA A 167 -13.89 -13.17 5.11
CA ALA A 167 -12.68 -12.36 5.28
C ALA A 167 -11.52 -13.17 5.88
N ILE A 168 -11.80 -13.96 6.93
CA ILE A 168 -10.81 -14.87 7.54
C ILE A 168 -10.30 -15.88 6.51
N ALA A 169 -11.21 -16.47 5.72
CA ALA A 169 -10.82 -17.43 4.68
C ALA A 169 -9.93 -16.78 3.60
N SER A 170 -10.29 -15.57 3.15
CA SER A 170 -9.53 -14.81 2.16
C SER A 170 -8.14 -14.40 2.69
N PHE A 171 -8.04 -13.89 3.91
CA PHE A 171 -6.75 -13.54 4.51
C PHE A 171 -5.87 -14.77 4.76
N LYS A 172 -6.46 -15.90 5.15
CA LYS A 172 -5.70 -17.15 5.31
C LYS A 172 -5.10 -17.66 3.99
N LYS A 173 -5.62 -17.27 2.81
CA LYS A 173 -5.00 -17.56 1.51
C LYS A 173 -3.71 -16.79 1.27
N VAL A 174 -3.50 -15.66 1.97
CA VAL A 174 -2.27 -14.87 1.84
C VAL A 174 -1.10 -15.50 2.60
N LEU A 175 -1.33 -16.11 3.75
CA LEU A 175 -0.26 -16.59 4.63
C LEU A 175 0.70 -17.62 4.00
N PRO A 176 0.26 -18.57 3.15
CA PRO A 176 1.19 -19.46 2.44
C PRO A 176 2.08 -18.74 1.42
N ILE A 177 1.67 -17.54 0.97
CA ILE A 177 2.39 -16.74 -0.04
C ILE A 177 3.31 -15.74 0.66
N ASP A 178 2.80 -15.06 1.69
CA ASP A 178 3.50 -14.07 2.50
C ASP A 178 3.14 -14.24 3.98
N ALA A 179 3.84 -15.15 4.65
CA ALA A 179 3.62 -15.47 6.07
C ALA A 179 3.93 -14.32 7.02
N LYS A 180 4.69 -13.31 6.57
CA LYS A 180 5.12 -12.15 7.38
C LYS A 180 4.34 -10.87 7.06
N ASN A 181 3.21 -10.99 6.39
CA ASN A 181 2.36 -9.84 6.07
C ASN A 181 1.68 -9.30 7.32
N VAL A 182 2.27 -8.26 7.91
CA VAL A 182 1.79 -7.64 9.17
C VAL A 182 0.35 -7.15 9.04
N VAL A 183 -0.02 -6.59 7.89
CA VAL A 183 -1.37 -6.07 7.65
C VAL A 183 -2.38 -7.22 7.67
N VAL A 184 -2.09 -8.31 6.98
CA VAL A 184 -2.96 -9.49 6.92
C VAL A 184 -3.07 -10.18 8.27
N LEU A 185 -1.95 -10.34 8.99
CA LEU A 185 -1.96 -10.89 10.36
C LEU A 185 -2.84 -10.05 11.29
N THR A 186 -2.76 -8.73 11.19
CA THR A 186 -3.59 -7.80 11.99
C THR A 186 -5.07 -7.91 11.63
N TYR A 187 -5.40 -7.97 10.34
CA TYR A 187 -6.79 -8.09 9.88
C TYR A 187 -7.39 -9.46 10.23
N LEU A 188 -6.61 -10.54 10.15
CA LEU A 188 -7.03 -11.85 10.67
C LEU A 188 -7.41 -11.78 12.14
N GLY A 189 -6.53 -11.22 12.95
CA GLY A 189 -6.81 -11.04 14.37
C GLY A 189 -8.07 -10.20 14.60
N PHE A 190 -8.23 -9.10 13.89
CA PHE A 190 -9.41 -8.25 14.00
C PHE A 190 -10.71 -9.00 13.61
N CYS A 191 -10.71 -9.71 12.49
CA CYS A 191 -11.89 -10.45 12.03
C CYS A 191 -12.27 -11.58 12.99
N ILE A 192 -11.27 -12.32 13.51
CA ILE A 192 -11.49 -13.39 14.49
C ILE A 192 -12.06 -12.82 15.81
N ASN A 193 -11.53 -11.67 16.27
CA ASN A 193 -12.07 -10.99 17.45
C ASN A 193 -13.50 -10.53 17.24
N SER A 194 -13.83 -9.99 16.07
CA SER A 194 -15.17 -9.54 15.72
C SER A 194 -16.15 -10.71 15.70
N LYS A 195 -15.73 -11.86 15.14
CA LYS A 195 -16.50 -13.11 15.19
C LYS A 195 -16.69 -13.59 16.63
N ALA A 196 -15.63 -13.58 17.45
CA ALA A 196 -15.69 -13.97 18.85
C ALA A 196 -16.67 -13.10 19.65
N ALA A 197 -16.63 -11.78 19.43
CA ALA A 197 -17.52 -10.84 20.10
C ALA A 197 -19.01 -11.04 19.76
N ALA A 198 -19.31 -11.61 18.60
CA ALA A 198 -20.68 -11.93 18.19
C ALA A 198 -21.25 -13.21 18.85
N ILE A 199 -20.44 -14.01 19.52
CA ILE A 199 -20.88 -15.22 20.21
C ILE A 199 -21.55 -14.84 21.52
N ASN A 200 -22.81 -15.25 21.68
CA ASN A 200 -23.59 -15.07 22.91
C ASN A 200 -23.69 -16.40 23.67
N GLY A 201 -23.34 -16.37 24.95
CA GLY A 201 -23.60 -17.49 25.87
C GLY A 201 -22.58 -18.63 25.85
N ASP A 202 -21.71 -18.73 24.85
CA ASP A 202 -20.65 -19.74 24.79
C ASP A 202 -19.27 -19.12 25.06
N VAL A 203 -18.95 -18.92 26.33
CA VAL A 203 -17.69 -18.35 26.80
C VAL A 203 -16.47 -19.19 26.39
N PRO A 204 -16.50 -20.54 26.46
CA PRO A 204 -15.39 -21.37 25.97
C PRO A 204 -15.08 -21.16 24.48
N ALA A 205 -16.11 -21.17 23.61
CA ALA A 205 -15.93 -20.93 22.18
C ALA A 205 -15.39 -19.52 21.90
N GLN A 206 -15.92 -18.52 22.60
CA GLN A 206 -15.43 -17.14 22.51
C GLN A 206 -13.93 -17.05 22.86
N LYS A 207 -13.53 -17.63 24.00
CA LYS A 207 -12.11 -17.64 24.43
C LYS A 207 -11.20 -18.37 23.45
N ALA A 208 -11.67 -19.47 22.85
CA ALA A 208 -10.91 -20.21 21.85
C ALA A 208 -10.57 -19.34 20.62
N LEU A 209 -11.54 -18.57 20.13
CA LEU A 209 -11.31 -17.63 19.02
C LEU A 209 -10.35 -16.50 19.41
N TYR A 210 -10.51 -15.89 20.60
CA TYR A 210 -9.54 -14.90 21.06
C TYR A 210 -8.12 -15.47 21.22
N LYS A 211 -7.98 -16.74 21.58
CA LYS A 211 -6.70 -17.41 21.65
C LYS A 211 -6.10 -17.67 20.26
N GLU A 212 -6.92 -18.06 19.26
CA GLU A 212 -6.48 -18.16 17.86
C GLU A 212 -6.01 -16.81 17.35
N SER A 213 -6.83 -15.76 17.52
CA SER A 213 -6.52 -14.39 17.13
C SER A 213 -5.20 -13.89 17.73
N MET A 214 -4.99 -14.16 19.01
CA MET A 214 -3.79 -13.78 19.74
C MET A 214 -2.51 -14.25 19.04
N GLY A 215 -2.50 -15.48 18.50
CA GLY A 215 -1.33 -16.02 17.79
C GLY A 215 -0.93 -15.19 16.56
N TYR A 216 -1.91 -14.73 15.77
CA TYR A 216 -1.65 -13.86 14.62
C TYR A 216 -1.20 -12.45 15.06
N LEU A 217 -1.80 -11.90 16.09
CA LEU A 217 -1.51 -10.55 16.57
C LEU A 217 -0.17 -10.45 17.29
N GLU A 218 0.24 -11.47 18.03
CA GLU A 218 1.58 -11.56 18.60
C GLU A 218 2.65 -11.61 17.51
N GLN A 219 2.41 -12.39 16.46
CA GLN A 219 3.29 -12.41 15.29
C GLN A 219 3.36 -11.04 14.59
N ALA A 220 2.23 -10.36 14.45
CA ALA A 220 2.20 -8.99 13.90
C ALA A 220 3.01 -8.02 14.77
N LYS A 221 2.89 -8.10 16.10
CA LYS A 221 3.66 -7.31 17.08
C LYS A 221 5.16 -7.55 16.97
N GLU A 222 5.59 -8.80 16.81
CA GLU A 222 7.01 -9.13 16.64
C GLU A 222 7.59 -8.55 15.35
N LEU A 223 6.82 -8.59 14.27
CA LEU A 223 7.24 -8.12 12.94
C LEU A 223 7.17 -6.59 12.77
N ASP A 224 6.35 -5.92 13.58
CA ASP A 224 6.11 -4.47 13.49
C ASP A 224 5.88 -3.87 14.90
N PRO A 225 6.90 -3.88 15.77
CA PRO A 225 6.75 -3.45 17.17
C PRO A 225 6.32 -1.98 17.31
N ASN A 226 6.67 -1.16 16.33
CA ASN A 226 6.35 0.28 16.33
C ASN A 226 4.97 0.60 15.72
N ARG A 227 4.27 -0.37 15.16
CA ARG A 227 2.97 -0.19 14.50
C ARG A 227 3.03 0.73 13.26
N GLU A 228 4.13 0.67 12.53
CA GLU A 228 4.34 1.48 11.32
C GLU A 228 3.53 0.96 10.13
N LYS A 229 3.27 -0.37 10.10
CA LYS A 229 2.54 -1.05 9.02
C LYS A 229 1.08 -1.28 9.35
N ALA A 230 0.76 -1.65 10.60
CA ALA A 230 -0.60 -1.92 11.04
C ALA A 230 -0.78 -1.75 12.55
N ASN A 231 -1.96 -1.30 12.95
CA ASN A 231 -2.29 -1.14 14.38
C ASN A 231 -2.85 -2.43 14.98
N TRP A 232 -1.95 -3.35 15.35
CA TRP A 232 -2.26 -4.60 16.01
C TRP A 232 -2.57 -4.46 17.51
N SER A 233 -2.30 -3.30 18.13
CA SER A 233 -2.30 -3.16 19.59
C SER A 233 -3.67 -3.31 20.24
N TYR A 234 -4.71 -2.67 19.67
CA TYR A 234 -6.05 -2.76 20.24
C TYR A 234 -6.66 -4.18 20.11
N PRO A 235 -6.67 -4.85 18.96
CA PRO A 235 -7.16 -6.22 18.89
C PRO A 235 -6.33 -7.20 19.75
N LEU A 236 -5.03 -7.00 19.94
CA LEU A 236 -4.23 -7.83 20.85
C LEU A 236 -4.58 -7.57 22.31
N TYR A 237 -4.85 -6.31 22.68
CA TYR A 237 -5.35 -5.97 24.01
C TYR A 237 -6.66 -6.73 24.33
N GLN A 238 -7.60 -6.78 23.40
CA GLN A 238 -8.84 -7.54 23.57
C GLN A 238 -8.55 -9.04 23.84
N CYS A 239 -7.60 -9.64 23.11
CA CYS A 239 -7.20 -11.02 23.30
C CYS A 239 -6.61 -11.26 24.71
N TYR A 240 -5.72 -10.40 25.16
CA TYR A 240 -5.11 -10.53 26.50
C TYR A 240 -6.14 -10.31 27.60
N TYR A 241 -7.00 -9.29 27.45
CA TYR A 241 -8.04 -9.02 28.43
C TYR A 241 -8.99 -10.20 28.62
N VAL A 242 -9.45 -10.82 27.52
CA VAL A 242 -10.39 -11.96 27.59
C VAL A 242 -9.74 -13.23 28.13
N ASN A 243 -8.47 -13.49 27.76
CA ASN A 243 -7.80 -14.74 28.16
C ASN A 243 -7.13 -14.67 29.54
N TYR A 244 -6.61 -13.50 29.92
CA TYR A 244 -5.78 -13.33 31.12
C TYR A 244 -6.35 -12.35 32.14
N GLY A 245 -7.30 -11.50 31.75
CA GLY A 245 -7.95 -10.50 32.59
C GLY A 245 -7.16 -9.19 32.70
N ALA A 246 -7.81 -8.18 33.31
CA ALA A 246 -7.26 -6.82 33.44
C ALA A 246 -6.03 -6.73 34.35
N ALA A 247 -5.84 -7.67 35.30
CA ALA A 247 -4.73 -7.65 36.22
C ALA A 247 -3.42 -8.17 35.62
N ASP A 248 -3.44 -8.88 34.50
CA ASP A 248 -2.28 -9.44 33.82
C ASP A 248 -1.35 -8.33 33.29
N GLN A 249 -0.05 -8.50 33.43
CA GLN A 249 0.93 -7.48 33.03
C GLN A 249 0.89 -7.18 31.54
N ARG A 250 0.69 -8.18 30.69
CA ARG A 250 0.57 -7.99 29.22
C ARG A 250 -0.61 -7.12 28.85
N THR A 251 -1.74 -7.29 29.56
CA THR A 251 -2.95 -6.46 29.37
C THR A 251 -2.66 -4.99 29.76
N LYS A 252 -2.03 -4.79 30.93
CA LYS A 252 -1.66 -3.44 31.41
C LYS A 252 -0.65 -2.74 30.50
N ASP A 253 0.32 -3.47 29.98
CA ASP A 253 1.34 -2.92 29.09
C ASP A 253 0.68 -2.40 27.79
N LEU A 254 -0.26 -3.17 27.20
CA LEU A 254 -1.00 -2.74 26.03
C LEU A 254 -1.99 -1.61 26.32
N GLU A 255 -2.66 -1.64 27.46
CA GLU A 255 -3.52 -0.53 27.90
C GLU A 255 -2.72 0.77 28.01
N SER A 256 -1.53 0.71 28.61
CA SER A 256 -0.62 1.86 28.70
C SER A 256 -0.13 2.35 27.35
N LEU A 257 0.02 1.43 26.37
CA LEU A 257 0.39 1.77 25.00
C LEU A 257 -0.74 2.43 24.21
N LEU A 258 -1.99 2.06 24.49
CA LEU A 258 -3.19 2.59 23.84
C LEU A 258 -3.58 3.98 24.34
N ASN A 259 -3.18 4.33 25.58
CA ASN A 259 -3.46 5.61 26.23
C ASN A 259 -2.40 6.70 25.95
N LYS A 260 -1.37 6.39 25.16
CA LYS A 260 -0.33 7.33 24.68
C LYS A 260 -0.66 7.87 23.30
#